data_b0b0566cdf66a2a58ec39287e1ead2f9
#
_entry.id   b0b0566cdf66a2a58ec39287e1ead2f9
#
_cell.length_a   1.000
_cell.length_b   1.000
_cell.length_c   1.000
_cell.angle_alpha   90.00
_cell.angle_beta   90.00
_cell.angle_gamma   90.00
#
_symmetry.space_group_name_H-M   'P 1'
#
loop_
_entity.id
_entity.type
_entity.pdbx_description
1 polymer ?
#
loop_
_entity_poly.entity_id
_entity_poly.type
_entity_poly.pdbx_seq_one_letter_code
_entity_poly.pdbx_strand_id
1 'polypeptide(L)'
;MNLKNKLKKITKYILHYVNWINADWEDKSLIMQAKILMASDYWRESGSNFELNSKEYRIYSQWGDDGIIQYLVHKLNIENKKFIEFGVGNYFESNTHFLLVNNNWSGYVIDGSPKCMDIVKNSSFFWRYDLKLKTAFIDKDNINNLLRESNFSNIG
;
A
#
# COMPACT_ATOMS: atom_id res chain seq x y z
N MET A 1 -1.96 41.99 -7.71
CA MET A 1 -1.42 40.78 -6.99
C MET A 1 0.07 41.02 -6.80
N ASN A 2 0.52 41.12 -5.54
CA ASN A 2 1.88 41.52 -5.18
C ASN A 2 2.90 40.48 -5.67
N LEU A 3 4.03 40.89 -6.21
CA LEU A 3 5.12 40.05 -6.74
C LEU A 3 5.56 38.98 -5.73
N LYS A 4 5.61 39.33 -4.46
CA LYS A 4 5.86 38.40 -3.34
C LYS A 4 4.89 37.20 -3.29
N ASN A 5 3.62 37.42 -3.54
CA ASN A 5 2.60 36.36 -3.53
C ASN A 5 2.71 35.45 -4.77
N LYS A 6 3.12 36.03 -5.91
CA LYS A 6 3.36 35.30 -7.16
C LYS A 6 4.59 34.37 -7.01
N LEU A 7 5.67 34.90 -6.42
CA LEU A 7 6.87 34.13 -6.12
C LEU A 7 6.59 32.97 -5.15
N LYS A 8 5.89 33.22 -4.02
CA LYS A 8 5.51 32.17 -3.07
C LYS A 8 4.68 31.05 -3.73
N LYS A 9 3.78 31.43 -4.65
CA LYS A 9 2.97 30.44 -5.38
C LYS A 9 3.83 29.58 -6.29
N ILE A 10 4.76 30.16 -7.03
CA ILE A 10 5.68 29.46 -7.94
C ILE A 10 6.59 28.52 -7.12
N THR A 11 7.19 29.01 -6.02
CA THR A 11 8.04 28.18 -5.14
C THR A 11 7.28 26.97 -4.60
N LYS A 12 6.02 27.16 -4.20
CA LYS A 12 5.18 26.06 -3.73
C LYS A 12 4.93 25.01 -4.82
N TYR A 13 4.70 25.42 -6.07
CA TYR A 13 4.53 24.49 -7.19
C TYR A 13 5.82 23.72 -7.51
N ILE A 14 6.97 24.42 -7.52
CA ILE A 14 8.28 23.79 -7.78
C ILE A 14 8.58 22.76 -6.66
N LEU A 15 8.37 23.15 -5.40
CA LEU A 15 8.61 22.25 -4.27
C LEU A 15 7.70 21.01 -4.34
N HIS A 16 6.44 21.19 -4.66
CA HIS A 16 5.50 20.09 -4.85
C HIS A 16 5.92 19.16 -5.99
N TYR A 17 6.37 19.69 -7.10
CA TYR A 17 6.84 18.93 -8.24
C TYR A 17 8.13 18.15 -7.94
N VAL A 18 9.08 18.77 -7.24
CA VAL A 18 10.32 18.08 -6.79
C VAL A 18 10.00 16.96 -5.81
N ASN A 19 9.12 17.21 -4.83
CA ASN A 19 8.70 16.17 -3.88
C ASN A 19 7.97 15.02 -4.59
N TRP A 20 7.16 15.31 -5.59
CA TRP A 20 6.49 14.28 -6.40
C TRP A 20 7.49 13.41 -7.19
N ILE A 21 8.51 14.02 -7.81
CA ILE A 21 9.57 13.29 -8.52
C ILE A 21 10.36 12.43 -7.54
N ASN A 22 10.76 12.95 -6.39
CA ASN A 22 11.52 12.23 -5.40
C ASN A 22 10.75 11.01 -4.86
N ALA A 23 9.47 11.18 -4.52
CA ALA A 23 8.62 10.08 -4.07
C ALA A 23 8.51 8.96 -5.12
N ASP A 24 8.34 9.30 -6.40
CA ASP A 24 8.28 8.31 -7.49
C ASP A 24 9.61 7.54 -7.68
N TRP A 25 10.75 8.19 -7.44
CA TRP A 25 12.06 7.55 -7.45
C TRP A 25 12.30 6.65 -6.25
N GLU A 26 11.88 7.08 -5.05
CA GLU A 26 11.97 6.29 -3.83
C GLU A 26 11.16 5.01 -3.96
N ASP A 27 9.90 5.10 -4.41
CA ASP A 27 9.03 3.96 -4.65
C ASP A 27 9.64 2.96 -5.64
N LYS A 28 10.16 3.44 -6.76
CA LYS A 28 10.80 2.58 -7.78
C LYS A 28 12.04 1.88 -7.24
N SER A 29 12.85 2.58 -6.45
CA SER A 29 14.05 2.03 -5.81
C SER A 29 13.70 0.91 -4.83
N LEU A 30 12.71 1.14 -3.97
CA LEU A 30 12.23 0.16 -3.00
C LEU A 30 11.65 -1.08 -3.68
N ILE A 31 10.80 -0.89 -4.70
CA ILE A 31 10.24 -2.00 -5.49
C ILE A 31 11.35 -2.80 -6.18
N MET A 32 12.40 -2.15 -6.70
CA MET A 32 13.51 -2.84 -7.34
C MET A 32 14.33 -3.65 -6.34
N GLN A 33 14.60 -3.11 -5.15
CA GLN A 33 15.26 -3.83 -4.06
C GLN A 33 14.43 -5.06 -3.64
N ALA A 34 13.12 -4.91 -3.47
CA ALA A 34 12.23 -6.01 -3.17
C ALA A 34 12.29 -7.10 -4.24
N LYS A 35 12.26 -6.75 -5.53
CA LYS A 35 12.37 -7.72 -6.64
C LYS A 35 13.69 -8.47 -6.65
N ILE A 36 14.79 -7.81 -6.30
CA ILE A 36 16.11 -8.45 -6.17
C ILE A 36 16.08 -9.46 -5.02
N LEU A 37 15.52 -9.10 -3.87
CA LEU A 37 15.36 -10.01 -2.73
C LEU A 37 14.47 -11.21 -3.09
N MET A 38 13.36 -10.98 -3.80
CA MET A 38 12.45 -12.02 -4.26
C MET A 38 13.08 -12.97 -5.28
N ALA A 39 13.97 -12.49 -6.12
CA ALA A 39 14.66 -13.30 -7.13
C ALA A 39 15.84 -14.09 -6.55
N SER A 40 16.31 -13.76 -5.36
CA SER A 40 17.39 -14.47 -4.67
C SER A 40 16.89 -15.78 -4.04
N ASP A 41 17.84 -16.59 -3.54
CA ASP A 41 17.53 -17.80 -2.74
C ASP A 41 16.79 -17.53 -1.43
N TYR A 42 16.47 -16.24 -1.15
CA TYR A 42 15.71 -15.81 0.01
C TYR A 42 14.39 -16.56 0.20
N TRP A 43 13.73 -16.93 -0.91
CA TRP A 43 12.46 -17.65 -0.90
C TRP A 43 12.61 -19.17 -0.69
N ARG A 44 13.83 -19.69 -0.75
CA ARG A 44 14.06 -21.11 -0.47
C ARG A 44 13.95 -21.36 1.03
N GLU A 45 13.21 -22.40 1.38
CA GLU A 45 13.19 -22.94 2.75
C GLU A 45 14.55 -23.61 3.01
N SER A 46 15.31 -23.06 3.92
CA SER A 46 16.61 -23.64 4.31
C SER A 46 16.41 -24.55 5.52
N GLY A 47 16.17 -25.85 5.27
CA GLY A 47 16.22 -26.88 6.30
C GLY A 47 15.02 -26.99 7.24
N SER A 48 15.17 -27.80 8.31
CA SER A 48 14.12 -28.14 9.27
C SER A 48 13.75 -27.04 10.27
N ASN A 49 14.48 -25.93 10.30
CA ASN A 49 14.28 -24.80 11.21
C ASN A 49 13.83 -23.54 10.48
N PHE A 50 12.80 -23.66 9.64
CA PHE A 50 12.21 -22.51 8.96
C PHE A 50 11.48 -21.62 9.98
N GLU A 51 11.86 -20.36 10.06
CA GLU A 51 11.18 -19.33 10.84
C GLU A 51 10.56 -18.29 9.91
N LEU A 52 9.27 -17.99 10.07
CA LEU A 52 8.54 -17.01 9.26
C LEU A 52 9.19 -15.62 9.31
N ASN A 53 9.74 -15.24 10.47
CA ASN A 53 10.45 -13.98 10.67
C ASN A 53 11.67 -13.81 9.74
N SER A 54 12.25 -14.92 9.26
CA SER A 54 13.34 -14.86 8.28
C SER A 54 12.92 -14.27 6.94
N LYS A 55 11.61 -14.10 6.71
CA LYS A 55 11.04 -13.52 5.49
C LYS A 55 10.68 -12.05 5.63
N GLU A 56 10.88 -11.47 6.81
CA GLU A 56 10.62 -10.04 7.02
C GLU A 56 11.48 -9.17 6.12
N TYR A 57 10.86 -8.26 5.40
CA TYR A 57 11.47 -7.07 4.83
C TYR A 57 10.45 -5.96 4.71
N ARG A 58 10.88 -4.73 4.81
CA ARG A 58 10.05 -3.55 4.80
C ARG A 58 10.18 -2.79 3.49
N ILE A 59 9.04 -2.56 2.83
CA ILE A 59 8.88 -1.63 1.71
C ILE A 59 7.94 -0.49 2.12
N TYR A 60 6.71 -0.85 2.52
CA TYR A 60 5.69 0.09 2.99
C TYR A 60 5.21 -0.25 4.41
N SER A 61 5.05 -1.52 4.74
CA SER A 61 4.58 -1.94 6.06
C SER A 61 5.46 -1.43 7.20
N GLN A 62 4.87 -1.25 8.37
CA GLN A 62 5.57 -0.65 9.52
C GLN A 62 6.70 -1.54 10.06
N TRP A 63 6.51 -2.88 10.06
CA TRP A 63 7.36 -3.83 10.77
C TRP A 63 7.95 -4.96 9.91
N GLY A 64 7.88 -4.85 8.59
CA GLY A 64 8.45 -5.89 7.70
C GLY A 64 7.42 -6.91 7.20
N ASP A 65 6.15 -6.70 7.46
CA ASP A 65 5.05 -7.55 7.02
C ASP A 65 4.98 -7.71 5.49
N ASP A 66 5.51 -6.75 4.73
CA ASP A 66 5.59 -6.85 3.27
C ASP A 66 6.25 -8.15 2.82
N GLY A 67 7.36 -8.52 3.46
CA GLY A 67 8.09 -9.73 3.16
C GLY A 67 7.32 -10.99 3.50
N ILE A 68 6.72 -11.03 4.69
CA ILE A 68 5.91 -12.16 5.16
C ILE A 68 4.70 -12.35 4.23
N ILE A 69 3.99 -11.28 3.91
CA ILE A 69 2.82 -11.33 3.04
C ILE A 69 3.20 -11.84 1.64
N GLN A 70 4.29 -11.34 1.05
CA GLN A 70 4.77 -11.81 -0.24
C GLN A 70 5.12 -13.30 -0.20
N TYR A 71 5.81 -13.76 0.85
CA TYR A 71 6.10 -15.16 1.04
C TYR A 71 4.84 -16.02 1.11
N LEU A 72 3.85 -15.62 1.92
CA LEU A 72 2.59 -16.35 2.08
C LEU A 72 1.78 -16.38 0.79
N VAL A 73 1.68 -15.25 0.08
CA VAL A 73 0.99 -15.17 -1.22
C VAL A 73 1.60 -16.14 -2.23
N HIS A 74 2.93 -16.21 -2.27
CA HIS A 74 3.65 -17.13 -3.17
C HIS A 74 3.49 -18.59 -2.72
N LYS A 75 3.72 -18.88 -1.43
CA LYS A 75 3.69 -20.24 -0.87
C LYS A 75 2.31 -20.89 -0.97
N LEU A 76 1.26 -20.12 -0.71
CA LEU A 76 -0.13 -20.58 -0.74
C LEU A 76 -0.75 -20.52 -2.14
N ASN A 77 -0.02 -19.99 -3.12
CA ASN A 77 -0.49 -19.78 -4.49
C ASN A 77 -1.86 -19.07 -4.52
N ILE A 78 -1.95 -17.90 -3.86
CA ILE A 78 -3.21 -17.16 -3.75
C ILE A 78 -3.58 -16.60 -5.13
N GLU A 79 -4.66 -17.11 -5.70
CA GLU A 79 -5.13 -16.73 -7.04
C GLU A 79 -6.00 -15.47 -7.03
N ASN A 80 -6.80 -15.27 -5.97
CA ASN A 80 -7.66 -14.09 -5.81
C ASN A 80 -6.83 -12.87 -5.43
N LYS A 81 -6.52 -12.03 -6.41
CA LYS A 81 -5.71 -10.83 -6.23
C LYS A 81 -6.53 -9.66 -5.72
N LYS A 82 -7.21 -9.85 -4.59
CA LYS A 82 -8.07 -8.84 -3.94
C LYS A 82 -7.81 -8.82 -2.45
N PHE A 83 -7.76 -7.64 -1.89
CA PHE A 83 -7.61 -7.46 -0.44
C PHE A 83 -8.58 -6.44 0.13
N ILE A 84 -8.80 -6.55 1.45
CA ILE A 84 -9.51 -5.55 2.25
C ILE A 84 -8.65 -5.25 3.46
N GLU A 85 -8.43 -3.96 3.76
CA GLU A 85 -7.68 -3.54 4.93
C GLU A 85 -8.39 -2.42 5.68
N PHE A 86 -8.33 -2.48 7.01
CA PHE A 86 -8.98 -1.53 7.92
C PHE A 86 -7.95 -0.73 8.71
N GLY A 87 -8.29 0.53 9.04
CA GLY A 87 -7.43 1.37 9.87
C GLY A 87 -6.15 1.77 9.16
N VAL A 88 -6.24 1.99 7.85
CA VAL A 88 -5.08 2.22 6.98
C VAL A 88 -4.46 3.62 7.13
N GLY A 89 -5.08 4.52 7.89
CA GLY A 89 -4.63 5.90 7.99
C GLY A 89 -4.51 6.56 6.61
N ASN A 90 -3.35 7.13 6.34
CA ASN A 90 -3.03 7.73 5.04
C ASN A 90 -2.50 6.74 3.99
N TYR A 91 -2.51 5.44 4.29
CA TYR A 91 -2.08 4.33 3.45
C TYR A 91 -0.58 4.26 3.12
N PHE A 92 0.26 5.14 3.65
CA PHE A 92 1.71 5.10 3.38
C PHE A 92 2.41 3.94 4.08
N GLU A 93 1.97 3.59 5.30
CA GLU A 93 2.53 2.49 6.10
C GLU A 93 1.50 1.35 6.27
N SER A 94 0.96 0.88 5.16
CA SER A 94 -0.10 -0.12 5.14
C SER A 94 0.43 -1.47 4.69
N ASN A 95 -0.09 -2.55 5.25
CA ASN A 95 0.35 -3.92 4.95
C ASN A 95 0.00 -4.37 3.54
N THR A 96 -1.03 -3.79 2.93
CA THR A 96 -1.46 -4.14 1.57
C THR A 96 -0.93 -3.22 0.49
N HIS A 97 -0.23 -2.15 0.85
CA HIS A 97 0.28 -1.19 -0.13
C HIS A 97 1.24 -1.86 -1.12
N PHE A 98 2.11 -2.76 -0.65
CA PHE A 98 3.02 -3.47 -1.53
C PHE A 98 2.29 -4.47 -2.45
N LEU A 99 1.21 -5.12 -2.00
CA LEU A 99 0.34 -5.93 -2.86
C LEU A 99 -0.29 -5.09 -3.98
N LEU A 100 -0.72 -3.86 -3.67
CA LEU A 100 -1.29 -2.95 -4.64
C LEU A 100 -0.28 -2.57 -5.73
N VAL A 101 0.89 -2.04 -5.34
CA VAL A 101 1.83 -1.43 -6.30
C VAL A 101 2.75 -2.41 -7.00
N ASN A 102 3.17 -3.50 -6.32
CA ASN A 102 4.07 -4.50 -6.89
C ASN A 102 3.32 -5.63 -7.58
N ASN A 103 2.25 -6.14 -6.96
CA ASN A 103 1.52 -7.30 -7.44
C ASN A 103 0.26 -6.93 -8.26
N ASN A 104 -0.08 -5.64 -8.31
CA ASN A 104 -1.26 -5.11 -9.00
C ASN A 104 -2.58 -5.76 -8.53
N TRP A 105 -2.71 -5.92 -7.22
CA TRP A 105 -3.94 -6.42 -6.60
C TRP A 105 -4.99 -5.31 -6.53
N SER A 106 -6.27 -5.69 -6.58
CA SER A 106 -7.41 -4.78 -6.33
C SER A 106 -7.65 -4.65 -4.83
N GLY A 107 -7.78 -3.41 -4.34
CA GLY A 107 -7.93 -3.12 -2.93
C GLY A 107 -9.25 -2.45 -2.55
N TYR A 108 -9.72 -2.75 -1.34
CA TYR A 108 -10.76 -1.97 -0.67
C TYR A 108 -10.27 -1.61 0.73
N VAL A 109 -10.03 -0.32 0.96
CA VAL A 109 -9.48 0.16 2.23
C VAL A 109 -10.47 1.06 2.95
N ILE A 110 -10.54 0.89 4.27
CA ILE A 110 -11.49 1.58 5.15
C ILE A 110 -10.74 2.26 6.29
N ASP A 111 -11.01 3.53 6.50
CA ASP A 111 -10.49 4.28 7.66
C ASP A 111 -11.55 5.25 8.20
N GLY A 112 -11.55 5.46 9.52
CA GLY A 112 -12.47 6.38 10.18
C GLY A 112 -12.18 7.86 9.95
N SER A 113 -10.98 8.20 9.45
CA SER A 113 -10.55 9.59 9.26
C SER A 113 -10.81 10.10 7.84
N PRO A 114 -11.78 11.03 7.63
CA PRO A 114 -11.99 11.65 6.32
C PRO A 114 -10.72 12.32 5.78
N LYS A 115 -9.94 12.95 6.65
CA LYS A 115 -8.68 13.61 6.28
C LYS A 115 -7.65 12.63 5.71
N CYS A 116 -7.53 11.45 6.32
CA CYS A 116 -6.63 10.41 5.82
C CYS A 116 -7.11 9.89 4.45
N MET A 117 -8.40 9.62 4.30
CA MET A 117 -8.97 9.17 3.04
C MET A 117 -8.84 10.21 1.92
N ASP A 118 -8.94 11.51 2.22
CA ASP A 118 -8.66 12.57 1.27
C ASP A 118 -7.18 12.60 0.83
N ILE A 119 -6.24 12.31 1.73
CA ILE A 119 -4.82 12.20 1.39
C ILE A 119 -4.62 11.04 0.40
N VAL A 120 -5.19 9.87 0.68
CA VAL A 120 -5.11 8.70 -0.22
C VAL A 120 -5.70 9.03 -1.58
N LYS A 121 -6.90 9.63 -1.62
CA LYS A 121 -7.59 9.99 -2.85
C LYS A 121 -6.79 10.97 -3.74
N ASN A 122 -6.01 11.84 -3.12
CA ASN A 122 -5.18 12.82 -3.83
C ASN A 122 -3.74 12.34 -4.07
N SER A 123 -3.41 11.10 -3.72
CA SER A 123 -2.08 10.52 -3.94
C SER A 123 -1.85 10.17 -5.42
N SER A 124 -0.59 10.11 -5.82
CA SER A 124 -0.20 9.76 -7.19
C SER A 124 -0.50 8.31 -7.56
N PHE A 125 -0.62 7.42 -6.58
CA PHE A 125 -0.92 6.01 -6.83
C PHE A 125 -2.43 5.74 -6.95
N PHE A 126 -3.30 6.53 -6.34
CA PHE A 126 -4.75 6.27 -6.33
C PHE A 126 -5.36 6.12 -7.72
N TRP A 127 -4.98 6.95 -8.67
CA TRP A 127 -5.48 6.88 -10.04
C TRP A 127 -4.79 5.81 -10.91
N ARG A 128 -3.67 5.24 -10.43
CA ARG A 128 -2.88 4.23 -11.16
C ARG A 128 -3.34 2.81 -10.89
N TYR A 129 -3.95 2.56 -9.73
CA TYR A 129 -4.27 1.23 -9.23
C TYR A 129 -5.76 1.09 -8.91
N ASP A 130 -6.26 -0.15 -8.94
CA ASP A 130 -7.64 -0.44 -8.57
C ASP A 130 -7.80 -0.44 -7.04
N LEU A 131 -7.94 0.75 -6.47
CA LEU A 131 -8.12 0.98 -5.04
C LEU A 131 -9.44 1.70 -4.76
N LYS A 132 -10.32 1.06 -4.00
CA LYS A 132 -11.56 1.65 -3.50
C LYS A 132 -11.38 2.15 -2.07
N LEU A 133 -11.95 3.29 -1.76
CA LEU A 133 -11.87 3.94 -0.46
C LEU A 133 -13.22 4.02 0.21
N LYS A 134 -13.25 3.79 1.51
CA LYS A 134 -14.43 4.02 2.35
C LYS A 134 -14.04 4.76 3.62
N THR A 135 -14.71 5.85 3.90
CA THR A 135 -14.61 6.51 5.21
C THR A 135 -15.68 5.94 6.13
N ALA A 136 -15.27 5.17 7.13
CA ALA A 136 -16.17 4.62 8.13
C ALA A 136 -15.40 4.16 9.37
N PHE A 137 -15.99 4.32 10.56
CA PHE A 137 -15.58 3.58 11.73
C PHE A 137 -16.20 2.19 11.67
N ILE A 138 -15.41 1.16 11.97
CA ILE A 138 -15.83 -0.24 11.91
C ILE A 138 -16.23 -0.71 13.29
N ASP A 139 -17.37 -1.36 13.37
CA ASP A 139 -17.87 -2.06 14.55
C ASP A 139 -18.48 -3.42 14.17
N LYS A 140 -18.89 -4.18 15.18
CA LYS A 140 -19.48 -5.52 15.01
C LYS A 140 -20.80 -5.52 14.22
N ASP A 141 -21.51 -4.39 14.21
CA ASP A 141 -22.85 -4.29 13.62
C ASP A 141 -22.79 -3.88 12.15
N ASN A 142 -21.76 -3.11 11.76
CA ASN A 142 -21.62 -2.58 10.40
C ASN A 142 -20.61 -3.32 9.50
N ILE A 143 -19.68 -4.09 10.07
CA ILE A 143 -18.57 -4.71 9.32
C ILE A 143 -19.06 -5.54 8.12
N ASN A 144 -20.09 -6.35 8.29
CA ASN A 144 -20.61 -7.19 7.20
C ASN A 144 -21.18 -6.37 6.03
N ASN A 145 -21.78 -5.22 6.32
CA ASN A 145 -22.28 -4.32 5.30
C ASN A 145 -21.13 -3.63 4.56
N LEU A 146 -20.13 -3.15 5.31
CA LEU A 146 -18.92 -2.55 4.74
C LEU A 146 -18.17 -3.53 3.83
N LEU A 147 -18.04 -4.80 4.24
CA LEU A 147 -17.43 -5.84 3.41
C LEU A 147 -18.20 -6.07 2.10
N ARG A 148 -19.54 -6.08 2.14
CA ARG A 148 -20.36 -6.21 0.93
C ARG A 148 -20.21 -5.04 -0.03
N GLU A 149 -19.97 -3.83 0.47
CA GLU A 149 -19.73 -2.64 -0.36
C GLU A 149 -18.46 -2.76 -1.23
N SER A 150 -17.51 -3.61 -0.87
CA SER A 150 -16.35 -3.91 -1.70
C SER A 150 -16.73 -4.46 -3.08
N ASN A 151 -17.86 -5.18 -3.15
CA ASN A 151 -18.29 -6.01 -4.28
C ASN A 151 -17.27 -7.12 -4.63
N PHE A 152 -16.47 -7.55 -3.66
CA PHE A 152 -15.59 -8.69 -3.81
C PHE A 152 -16.33 -9.98 -3.42
N SER A 153 -16.43 -10.92 -4.34
CA SER A 153 -17.02 -12.24 -4.06
C SER A 153 -16.06 -13.12 -3.24
N ASN A 154 -14.77 -12.98 -3.50
CA ASN A 154 -13.70 -13.68 -2.81
C ASN A 154 -12.53 -12.71 -2.60
N ILE A 155 -11.77 -12.92 -1.54
CA ILE A 155 -10.52 -12.21 -1.21
C ILE A 155 -9.36 -13.20 -1.16
N GLY A 156 -8.16 -12.71 -1.39
CA GLY A 156 -6.93 -13.47 -1.28
C GLY A 156 -6.45 -13.66 0.15
#